data_a878300875fa5cd8273c1dd464abce35
#
_entry.id   a878300875fa5cd8273c1dd464abce35
#
_cell.length_a   1.000
_cell.length_b   1.000
_cell.length_c   1.000
_cell.angle_alpha   90.00
_cell.angle_beta   90.00
_cell.angle_gamma   90.00
#
_symmetry.space_group_name_H-M   'P 1'
#
loop_
_entity.id
_entity.type
_entity.pdbx_description
1 polymer ?
#
loop_
_entity_poly.entity_id
_entity_poly.type
_entity_poly.pdbx_seq_one_letter_code
_entity_poly.pdbx_strand_id
1 'polypeptide(L)'
;MLEAKPIIVGAVLYDPKVSVIWDIIRDFFEENGCPMDVVFYTNYELQNEGLISGHLDIAWNSPLAWLDAQRLSGGTCRAIAMRDTDRDRETHIVVRKGDGIASIADLAGKTVAFGAKDSPQATLIPQGLLIRNGLHPDKDYSARRFDVMVGKHGDHIGGEKDAVQ
;
A
#
# COMPACT_ATOMS: atom_id res chain seq x y z
N MET A 1 -32.63 25.52 4.27
CA MET A 1 -31.30 25.30 3.69
C MET A 1 -31.29 23.86 3.21
N LEU A 2 -30.91 23.61 1.97
CA LEU A 2 -30.68 22.23 1.52
C LEU A 2 -29.46 21.72 2.27
N GLU A 3 -29.62 20.69 3.08
CA GLU A 3 -28.46 20.00 3.68
C GLU A 3 -27.53 19.52 2.54
N ALA A 4 -26.25 19.84 2.64
CA ALA A 4 -25.29 19.37 1.67
C ALA A 4 -25.23 17.84 1.75
N LYS A 5 -25.38 17.17 0.62
CA LYS A 5 -25.24 15.71 0.57
C LYS A 5 -23.82 15.34 1.01
N PRO A 6 -23.63 14.41 1.95
CA PRO A 6 -22.30 14.03 2.39
C PRO A 6 -21.50 13.40 1.24
N ILE A 7 -20.19 13.66 1.25
CA ILE A 7 -19.23 12.98 0.36
C ILE A 7 -19.03 11.55 0.86
N ILE A 8 -19.18 10.57 0.00
CA ILE A 8 -19.01 9.15 0.36
C ILE A 8 -17.56 8.72 0.09
N VAL A 9 -16.84 8.41 1.16
CA VAL A 9 -15.44 8.00 1.10
C VAL A 9 -15.30 6.50 1.39
N GLY A 10 -14.64 5.76 0.51
CA GLY A 10 -14.28 4.37 0.73
C GLY A 10 -12.93 4.22 1.43
N ALA A 11 -12.85 3.32 2.40
CA ALA A 11 -11.61 2.96 3.08
C ALA A 11 -11.53 1.44 3.31
N VAL A 12 -10.34 0.86 3.18
CA VAL A 12 -10.13 -0.57 3.47
C VAL A 12 -9.86 -0.75 4.96
N LEU A 13 -10.66 -1.60 5.59
CA LEU A 13 -10.53 -1.96 7.00
C LEU A 13 -9.57 -3.13 7.15
N TYR A 14 -8.28 -2.84 7.32
CA TYR A 14 -7.22 -3.85 7.54
C TYR A 14 -6.84 -4.00 9.02
N ASP A 15 -7.24 -3.07 9.88
CA ASP A 15 -7.05 -3.10 11.34
C ASP A 15 -8.27 -2.44 12.01
N PRO A 16 -8.76 -2.96 13.15
CA PRO A 16 -9.89 -2.35 13.87
C PRO A 16 -9.69 -0.88 14.23
N LYS A 17 -8.45 -0.43 14.42
CA LYS A 17 -8.13 0.99 14.70
C LYS A 17 -8.45 1.93 13.54
N VAL A 18 -8.55 1.40 12.32
CA VAL A 18 -8.84 2.21 11.13
C VAL A 18 -10.19 2.88 11.24
N SER A 19 -11.21 2.21 11.80
CA SER A 19 -12.52 2.81 11.99
C SER A 19 -12.47 4.04 12.90
N VAL A 20 -11.72 3.96 14.01
CA VAL A 20 -11.56 5.08 14.95
C VAL A 20 -10.86 6.28 14.29
N ILE A 21 -9.86 6.02 13.45
CA ILE A 21 -9.15 7.08 12.71
C ILE A 21 -10.12 7.77 11.74
N TRP A 22 -10.93 7.00 11.03
CA TRP A 22 -11.91 7.56 10.10
C TRP A 22 -13.05 8.30 10.79
N ASP A 23 -13.46 7.90 12.00
CA ASP A 23 -14.41 8.66 12.81
C ASP A 23 -13.86 10.06 13.13
N ILE A 24 -12.60 10.16 13.55
CA ILE A 24 -11.93 11.44 13.81
C ILE A 24 -11.85 12.30 12.54
N ILE A 25 -11.53 11.70 11.41
CA ILE A 25 -11.48 12.42 10.13
C ILE A 25 -12.86 12.92 9.73
N ARG A 26 -13.89 12.09 9.85
CA ARG A 26 -15.28 12.47 9.57
C ARG A 26 -15.72 13.66 10.41
N ASP A 27 -15.49 13.59 11.72
CA ASP A 27 -15.88 14.63 12.66
C ASP A 27 -15.17 15.96 12.32
N PHE A 28 -13.89 15.92 11.98
CA PHE A 28 -13.14 17.09 11.50
C PHE A 28 -13.78 17.72 10.25
N PHE A 29 -14.14 16.90 9.25
CA PHE A 29 -14.77 17.40 8.02
C PHE A 29 -16.16 17.99 8.28
N GLU A 30 -16.95 17.37 9.14
CA GLU A 30 -18.26 17.84 9.53
C GLU A 30 -18.19 19.20 10.25
N GLU A 31 -17.28 19.36 11.23
CA GLU A 31 -17.01 20.61 11.93
C GLU A 31 -16.58 21.75 11.00
N ASN A 32 -15.95 21.42 9.87
CA ASN A 32 -15.50 22.39 8.86
C ASN A 32 -16.52 22.57 7.71
N GLY A 33 -17.76 22.11 7.86
CA GLY A 33 -18.85 22.33 6.91
C GLY A 33 -18.76 21.50 5.62
N CYS A 34 -17.99 20.42 5.64
CA CYS A 34 -17.84 19.47 4.55
C CYS A 34 -18.26 18.07 5.01
N PRO A 35 -19.56 17.78 5.19
CA PRO A 35 -20.01 16.52 5.71
C PRO A 35 -19.58 15.35 4.83
N MET A 36 -19.09 14.29 5.44
CA MET A 36 -18.68 13.07 4.77
C MET A 36 -19.14 11.82 5.53
N ASP A 37 -19.38 10.74 4.79
CA ASP A 37 -19.60 9.40 5.32
C ASP A 37 -18.51 8.45 4.84
N VAL A 38 -18.22 7.42 5.65
CA VAL A 38 -17.18 6.44 5.34
C VAL A 38 -17.81 5.06 5.16
N VAL A 39 -17.49 4.43 4.03
CA VAL A 39 -17.85 3.04 3.73
C VAL A 39 -16.61 2.18 3.80
N PHE A 40 -16.61 1.17 4.68
CA PHE A 40 -15.50 0.26 4.85
C PHE A 40 -15.58 -0.95 3.91
N TYR A 41 -14.45 -1.27 3.29
CA TYR A 41 -14.27 -2.42 2.42
C TYR A 41 -13.26 -3.40 3.00
N THR A 42 -13.39 -4.65 2.64
CA THR A 42 -12.46 -5.71 3.08
C THR A 42 -11.18 -5.77 2.24
N ASN A 43 -11.20 -5.19 1.05
CA ASN A 43 -10.05 -5.12 0.15
C ASN A 43 -10.18 -3.97 -0.85
N TYR A 44 -9.08 -3.65 -1.53
CA TYR A 44 -9.03 -2.54 -2.49
C TYR A 44 -9.76 -2.84 -3.80
N GLU A 45 -9.87 -4.10 -4.19
CA GLU A 45 -10.59 -4.51 -5.39
C GLU A 45 -12.07 -4.12 -5.29
N LEU A 46 -12.73 -4.51 -4.20
CA LEU A 46 -14.13 -4.13 -3.94
C LEU A 46 -14.31 -2.62 -3.77
N GLN A 47 -13.35 -1.94 -3.13
CA GLN A 47 -13.37 -0.49 -3.00
C GLN A 47 -13.30 0.20 -4.37
N ASN A 48 -12.42 -0.26 -5.25
CA ASN A 48 -12.31 0.27 -6.61
C ASN A 48 -13.57 -0.01 -7.44
N GLU A 49 -14.21 -1.16 -7.28
CA GLU A 49 -15.51 -1.44 -7.90
C GLU A 49 -16.57 -0.45 -7.40
N GLY A 50 -16.60 -0.16 -6.10
CA GLY A 50 -17.49 0.84 -5.52
C GLY A 50 -17.27 2.24 -6.08
N LEU A 51 -16.01 2.64 -6.29
CA LEU A 51 -15.64 3.92 -6.88
C LEU A 51 -16.09 4.01 -8.34
N ILE A 52 -15.80 2.99 -9.14
CA ILE A 52 -16.10 2.98 -10.59
C ILE A 52 -17.59 2.90 -10.85
N SER A 53 -18.35 2.20 -10.00
CA SER A 53 -19.82 2.11 -10.09
C SER A 53 -20.55 3.33 -9.53
N GLY A 54 -19.84 4.30 -8.95
CA GLY A 54 -20.42 5.54 -8.41
C GLY A 54 -21.09 5.36 -7.04
N HIS A 55 -20.79 4.28 -6.33
CA HIS A 55 -21.19 4.11 -4.92
C HIS A 55 -20.31 4.93 -3.96
N LEU A 56 -19.14 5.32 -4.40
CA LEU A 56 -18.19 6.19 -3.70
C LEU A 56 -17.90 7.42 -4.55
N ASP A 57 -17.72 8.55 -3.88
CA ASP A 57 -17.19 9.77 -4.49
C ASP A 57 -15.66 9.78 -4.46
N ILE A 58 -15.08 9.27 -3.37
CA ILE A 58 -13.63 9.22 -3.14
C ILE A 58 -13.25 7.82 -2.60
N ALA A 59 -12.11 7.29 -3.03
CA ALA A 59 -11.52 6.09 -2.46
C ALA A 59 -10.14 6.40 -1.87
N TRP A 60 -9.92 6.03 -0.61
CA TRP A 60 -8.61 6.08 0.02
C TRP A 60 -7.80 4.85 -0.37
N ASN A 61 -7.05 4.97 -1.43
CA ASN A 61 -6.32 3.87 -2.05
C ASN A 61 -4.84 3.84 -1.66
N SER A 62 -4.28 2.63 -1.65
CA SER A 62 -2.82 2.47 -1.74
C SER A 62 -2.32 2.90 -3.13
N PRO A 63 -1.02 3.18 -3.31
CA PRO A 63 -0.49 3.53 -4.63
C PRO A 63 -0.80 2.49 -5.72
N LEU A 64 -0.74 1.21 -5.39
CA LEU A 64 -1.07 0.13 -6.32
C LEU A 64 -2.56 0.10 -6.65
N ALA A 65 -3.42 0.21 -5.63
CA ALA A 65 -4.86 0.25 -5.82
C ALA A 65 -5.31 1.49 -6.62
N TRP A 66 -4.61 2.63 -6.46
CA TRP A 66 -4.87 3.79 -7.31
C TRP A 66 -4.52 3.54 -8.78
N LEU A 67 -3.40 2.88 -9.07
CA LEU A 67 -3.05 2.50 -10.44
C LEU A 67 -4.08 1.56 -11.06
N ASP A 68 -4.62 0.62 -10.28
CA ASP A 68 -5.70 -0.26 -10.71
C ASP A 68 -6.99 0.52 -10.96
N ALA A 69 -7.39 1.44 -10.07
CA ALA A 69 -8.54 2.31 -10.28
C ALA A 69 -8.41 3.14 -11.56
N GLN A 70 -7.23 3.71 -11.81
CA GLN A 70 -6.97 4.48 -13.03
C GLN A 70 -7.09 3.62 -14.28
N ARG A 71 -6.52 2.40 -14.26
CA ARG A 71 -6.60 1.45 -15.37
C ARG A 71 -8.05 0.99 -15.63
N LEU A 72 -8.76 0.59 -14.59
CA LEU A 72 -10.12 0.06 -14.68
C LEU A 72 -11.14 1.14 -15.10
N SER A 73 -10.93 2.39 -14.69
CA SER A 73 -11.79 3.52 -15.07
C SER A 73 -11.47 4.10 -16.45
N GLY A 74 -10.51 3.52 -17.20
CA GLY A 74 -10.05 4.10 -18.47
C GLY A 74 -9.40 5.48 -18.31
N GLY A 75 -8.81 5.77 -17.14
CA GLY A 75 -8.12 7.03 -16.85
C GLY A 75 -9.03 8.17 -16.35
N THR A 76 -10.30 7.89 -16.04
CA THR A 76 -11.23 8.93 -15.54
C THR A 76 -11.04 9.23 -14.06
N CYS A 77 -10.54 8.27 -13.25
CA CYS A 77 -10.18 8.52 -11.87
C CYS A 77 -8.94 9.41 -11.75
N ARG A 78 -8.93 10.31 -10.76
CA ARG A 78 -7.82 11.24 -10.49
C ARG A 78 -7.38 11.15 -9.05
N ALA A 79 -6.06 11.15 -8.82
CA ALA A 79 -5.52 11.37 -7.48
C ALA A 79 -5.69 12.85 -7.12
N ILE A 80 -6.34 13.15 -6.00
CA ILE A 80 -6.62 14.51 -5.53
C ILE A 80 -5.77 14.92 -4.33
N ALA A 81 -5.34 13.95 -3.52
CA ALA A 81 -4.52 14.18 -2.34
C ALA A 81 -3.70 12.94 -1.99
N MET A 82 -2.62 13.15 -1.23
CA MET A 82 -1.85 12.10 -0.57
C MET A 82 -1.28 12.66 0.73
N ARG A 83 -0.92 11.80 1.67
CA ARG A 83 -0.21 12.23 2.86
C ARG A 83 1.21 12.67 2.47
N ASP A 84 1.73 13.67 3.16
CA ASP A 84 3.11 14.13 2.99
C ASP A 84 4.13 13.02 3.25
N THR A 85 3.84 12.14 4.23
CA THR A 85 4.65 10.96 4.57
C THR A 85 4.67 9.88 3.50
N ASP A 86 3.81 9.95 2.49
CA ASP A 86 3.75 8.97 1.39
C ASP A 86 4.53 9.41 0.15
N ARG A 87 5.09 10.63 0.18
CA ARG A 87 5.93 11.17 -0.89
C ARG A 87 7.38 10.73 -0.72
N ASP A 88 8.06 10.61 -1.85
CA ASP A 88 9.51 10.45 -1.94
C ASP A 88 10.05 9.29 -1.07
N ARG A 89 9.27 8.21 -0.96
CA ARG A 89 9.67 7.02 -0.20
C ARG A 89 10.82 6.31 -0.89
N GLU A 90 11.82 5.95 -0.10
CA GLU A 90 12.93 5.12 -0.52
C GLU A 90 12.82 3.71 0.06
N THR A 91 13.22 2.72 -0.73
CA THR A 91 13.36 1.34 -0.28
C THR A 91 14.84 1.01 -0.15
N HIS A 92 15.22 0.45 0.98
CA HIS A 92 16.59 0.02 1.25
C HIS A 92 16.67 -1.50 1.36
N ILE A 93 17.66 -2.10 0.70
CA ILE A 93 18.05 -3.49 0.94
C ILE A 93 19.10 -3.46 2.05
N VAL A 94 18.76 -4.03 3.20
CA VAL A 94 19.59 -4.00 4.41
C VAL A 94 20.33 -5.33 4.55
N VAL A 95 21.60 -5.27 4.90
CA VAL A 95 22.45 -6.44 5.17
C VAL A 95 23.15 -6.30 6.51
N ARG A 96 23.57 -7.42 7.11
CA ARG A 96 24.36 -7.37 8.35
C ARG A 96 25.74 -6.80 8.06
N LYS A 97 26.21 -5.99 8.97
CA LYS A 97 27.58 -5.47 8.90
C LYS A 97 28.58 -6.63 8.98
N GLY A 98 29.44 -6.73 7.99
CA GLY A 98 30.50 -7.75 7.95
C GLY A 98 30.14 -9.02 7.16
N ASP A 99 28.94 -9.13 6.58
CA ASP A 99 28.56 -10.31 5.77
C ASP A 99 29.22 -10.36 4.38
N GLY A 100 30.09 -9.40 4.07
CA GLY A 100 30.80 -9.35 2.79
C GLY A 100 29.94 -8.94 1.60
N ILE A 101 28.70 -8.47 1.84
CA ILE A 101 27.78 -7.96 0.81
C ILE A 101 28.00 -6.45 0.69
N ALA A 102 28.60 -6.01 -0.40
CA ALA A 102 28.88 -4.60 -0.67
C ALA A 102 28.09 -4.06 -1.88
N SER A 103 27.56 -4.95 -2.72
CA SER A 103 26.84 -4.61 -3.93
C SER A 103 25.63 -5.53 -4.14
N ILE A 104 24.75 -5.14 -5.07
CA ILE A 104 23.60 -5.97 -5.46
C ILE A 104 24.06 -7.32 -6.03
N ALA A 105 25.17 -7.36 -6.75
CA ALA A 105 25.69 -8.59 -7.34
C ALA A 105 26.08 -9.65 -6.28
N ASP A 106 26.47 -9.22 -5.08
CA ASP A 106 26.88 -10.12 -3.99
C ASP A 106 25.67 -10.85 -3.37
N LEU A 107 24.43 -10.47 -3.75
CA LEU A 107 23.21 -11.16 -3.37
C LEU A 107 22.98 -12.46 -4.15
N ALA A 108 23.76 -12.72 -5.19
CA ALA A 108 23.70 -13.98 -5.93
C ALA A 108 23.93 -15.18 -4.99
N GLY A 109 23.06 -16.17 -5.04
CA GLY A 109 23.09 -17.36 -4.18
C GLY A 109 22.69 -17.12 -2.72
N LYS A 110 22.27 -15.91 -2.35
CA LYS A 110 21.83 -15.58 -0.99
C LYS A 110 20.33 -15.75 -0.83
N THR A 111 19.87 -15.68 0.42
CA THR A 111 18.44 -15.56 0.73
C THR A 111 18.12 -14.08 0.95
N VAL A 112 17.13 -13.57 0.21
CA VAL A 112 16.63 -12.21 0.34
C VAL A 112 15.23 -12.25 0.93
N ALA A 113 15.03 -11.56 2.04
CA ALA A 113 13.76 -11.44 2.72
C ALA A 113 12.94 -10.28 2.14
N PHE A 114 11.65 -10.52 1.90
CA PHE A 114 10.68 -9.56 1.44
C PHE A 114 9.46 -9.53 2.37
N GLY A 115 8.72 -8.44 2.37
CA GLY A 115 7.42 -8.35 3.02
C GLY A 115 6.30 -8.98 2.20
N ALA A 116 5.09 -8.43 2.33
CA ALA A 116 3.91 -8.91 1.60
C ALA A 116 4.11 -8.88 0.08
N LYS A 117 3.62 -9.91 -0.60
CA LYS A 117 3.83 -10.15 -2.03
C LYS A 117 3.44 -8.96 -2.92
N ASP A 118 2.41 -8.25 -2.54
CA ASP A 118 1.82 -7.12 -3.25
C ASP A 118 2.25 -5.75 -2.69
N SER A 119 3.17 -5.72 -1.73
CA SER A 119 3.73 -4.48 -1.20
C SER A 119 4.64 -3.80 -2.22
N PRO A 120 4.35 -2.56 -2.65
CA PRO A 120 5.26 -1.81 -3.51
C PRO A 120 6.66 -1.67 -2.92
N GLN A 121 6.77 -1.17 -1.69
CA GLN A 121 8.05 -0.85 -1.06
C GLN A 121 8.79 -2.07 -0.49
N ALA A 122 8.06 -3.05 0.05
CA ALA A 122 8.70 -4.20 0.70
C ALA A 122 8.98 -5.36 -0.27
N THR A 123 8.42 -5.34 -1.48
CA THR A 123 8.56 -6.46 -2.43
C THR A 123 8.73 -5.99 -3.87
N LEU A 124 7.77 -5.26 -4.45
CA LEU A 124 7.76 -5.03 -5.90
C LEU A 124 8.91 -4.15 -6.37
N ILE A 125 9.18 -3.05 -5.67
CA ILE A 125 10.26 -2.12 -6.01
C ILE A 125 11.64 -2.77 -5.81
N PRO A 126 11.98 -3.37 -4.63
CA PRO A 126 13.28 -4.01 -4.45
C PRO A 126 13.46 -5.22 -5.37
N GLN A 127 12.43 -6.03 -5.60
CA GLN A 127 12.51 -7.15 -6.54
C GLN A 127 12.74 -6.67 -7.98
N GLY A 128 12.05 -5.60 -8.39
CA GLY A 128 12.28 -4.95 -9.68
C GLY A 128 13.70 -4.38 -9.83
N LEU A 129 14.28 -3.86 -8.74
CA LEU A 129 15.68 -3.42 -8.72
C LEU A 129 16.63 -4.60 -8.94
N LEU A 130 16.43 -5.72 -8.25
CA LEU A 130 17.25 -6.93 -8.41
C LEU A 130 17.18 -7.47 -9.84
N ILE A 131 15.96 -7.57 -10.42
CA ILE A 131 15.78 -8.02 -11.80
C ILE A 131 16.51 -7.12 -12.79
N ARG A 132 16.44 -5.80 -12.64
CA ARG A 132 17.16 -4.85 -13.52
C ARG A 132 18.69 -4.99 -13.41
N ASN A 133 19.17 -5.54 -12.30
CA ASN A 133 20.60 -5.85 -12.11
C ASN A 133 20.93 -7.33 -12.44
N GLY A 134 20.05 -8.03 -13.12
CA GLY A 134 20.27 -9.40 -13.60
C GLY A 134 20.05 -10.49 -12.56
N LEU A 135 19.49 -10.18 -11.39
CA LEU A 135 19.17 -11.14 -10.34
C LEU A 135 17.69 -11.48 -10.34
N HIS A 136 17.33 -12.69 -10.71
CA HIS A 136 15.96 -13.17 -10.76
C HIS A 136 15.63 -14.02 -9.52
N PRO A 137 14.43 -13.84 -8.92
CA PRO A 137 14.02 -14.62 -7.76
C PRO A 137 13.93 -16.11 -8.10
N ASP A 138 14.30 -16.95 -7.15
CA ASP A 138 14.27 -18.41 -7.21
C ASP A 138 15.20 -19.04 -8.29
N LYS A 139 15.96 -18.22 -9.01
CA LYS A 139 16.99 -18.60 -9.94
C LYS A 139 18.38 -18.18 -9.45
N ASP A 140 18.53 -16.87 -9.22
CA ASP A 140 19.83 -16.28 -8.87
C ASP A 140 19.95 -16.02 -7.35
N TYR A 141 18.83 -15.96 -6.64
CA TYR A 141 18.73 -15.87 -5.17
C TYR A 141 17.46 -16.54 -4.68
N SER A 142 17.43 -16.97 -3.41
CA SER A 142 16.21 -17.51 -2.78
C SER A 142 15.36 -16.37 -2.21
N ALA A 143 14.10 -16.27 -2.63
CA ALA A 143 13.18 -15.27 -2.10
C ALA A 143 12.41 -15.83 -0.90
N ARG A 144 12.59 -15.26 0.30
CA ARG A 144 11.80 -15.58 1.49
C ARG A 144 10.80 -14.46 1.77
N ARG A 145 9.52 -14.81 1.94
CA ARG A 145 8.46 -13.84 2.18
C ARG A 145 7.97 -13.89 3.61
N PHE A 146 7.75 -12.72 4.17
CA PHE A 146 7.17 -12.51 5.49
C PHE A 146 5.84 -11.78 5.31
N ASP A 147 4.84 -12.52 4.84
CA ASP A 147 3.51 -12.03 4.47
C ASP A 147 2.39 -12.61 5.36
N VAL A 148 2.74 -13.38 6.38
CA VAL A 148 1.77 -13.96 7.32
C VAL A 148 1.28 -12.86 8.26
N MET A 149 -0.05 -12.72 8.38
CA MET A 149 -0.74 -11.72 9.20
C MET A 149 -0.48 -10.25 8.80
N VAL A 150 0.11 -10.03 7.66
CA VAL A 150 0.20 -8.70 7.06
C VAL A 150 -1.03 -8.52 6.18
N GLY A 151 -1.79 -7.47 6.41
CA GLY A 151 -2.96 -7.16 5.59
C GLY A 151 -2.58 -7.03 4.12
N LYS A 152 -3.42 -7.55 3.23
CA LYS A 152 -3.26 -7.37 1.78
C LYS A 152 -3.15 -5.87 1.49
N HIS A 153 -2.09 -5.41 0.87
CA HIS A 153 -1.77 -3.99 0.62
C HIS A 153 -1.56 -3.12 1.88
N GLY A 154 -1.58 -3.70 3.07
CA GLY A 154 -1.65 -2.97 4.32
C GLY A 154 -0.32 -2.71 4.98
N ASP A 155 -0.32 -2.90 6.28
CA ASP A 155 0.81 -2.65 7.16
C ASP A 155 1.98 -3.60 6.86
N HIS A 156 3.05 -3.05 6.34
CA HIS A 156 4.27 -3.78 5.98
C HIS A 156 5.27 -3.86 7.13
N ILE A 157 5.01 -3.17 8.23
CA ILE A 157 5.93 -3.06 9.38
C ILE A 157 6.13 -4.42 10.07
N GLY A 158 5.10 -5.26 10.12
CA GLY A 158 5.18 -6.59 10.70
C GLY A 158 6.15 -7.50 9.96
N GLY A 159 5.95 -7.67 8.66
CA GLY A 159 6.78 -8.53 7.82
C GLY A 159 8.23 -8.08 7.72
N GLU A 160 8.49 -6.78 7.70
CA GLU A 160 9.83 -6.21 7.70
C GLU A 160 10.56 -6.46 9.01
N LYS A 161 9.89 -6.34 10.15
CA LYS A 161 10.46 -6.69 11.46
C LYS A 161 10.81 -8.16 11.56
N ASP A 162 9.91 -9.05 11.11
CA ASP A 162 10.15 -10.49 11.14
C ASP A 162 11.30 -10.90 10.19
N ALA A 163 11.50 -10.15 9.12
CA ALA A 163 12.59 -10.39 8.17
C ALA A 163 13.99 -10.06 8.74
N VAL A 164 14.09 -9.17 9.72
CA VAL A 164 15.37 -8.72 10.32
C VAL A 164 15.71 -9.44 11.63
N GLN A 165 14.80 -10.21 12.22
CA GLN A 165 15.05 -11.05 13.38
C GLN A 165 15.70 -12.37 13.00
#